data_b963320511308ed7a4867462f436a4bd
#
_entry.id   b963320511308ed7a4867462f436a4bd
#
_cell.length_a   1.000
_cell.length_b   1.000
_cell.length_c   1.000
_cell.angle_alpha   90.00
_cell.angle_beta   90.00
_cell.angle_gamma   90.00
#
_symmetry.space_group_name_H-M   'P 1'
#
loop_
_entity.id
_entity.type
_entity.pdbx_description
1 polymer ?
#
loop_
_entity_poly.entity_id
_entity_poly.type
_entity_poly.pdbx_seq_one_letter_code
_entity_poly.pdbx_strand_id
1 'polypeptide(L)'
;IAEPYIRGRAIRHLDKGRVVIFGCGTGNPFMSTDTAAALRAVEMNVDVILLAKKVDAVYDSDPNVNPDAKKYTNLSFSDILSKNLGVMDSTAASLCRDNNMPILVFGLNDPENIVRAVKGDKIGTLVNAEGK
;
A
#
# COMPACT_ATOMS: atom_id res chain seq x y z
N ILE A 1 -6.41 -23.64 11.78
CA ILE A 1 -5.04 -23.37 11.31
C ILE A 1 -4.62 -21.94 11.69
N ALA A 2 -5.53 -20.97 11.55
CA ALA A 2 -5.30 -19.60 11.97
C ALA A 2 -6.39 -19.16 12.96
N GLU A 3 -6.08 -18.25 13.87
CA GLU A 3 -7.09 -17.70 14.75
C GLU A 3 -7.97 -16.68 14.04
N PRO A 4 -9.24 -16.52 14.43
CA PRO A 4 -10.09 -15.48 13.89
C PRO A 4 -9.50 -14.09 14.13
N TYR A 5 -9.66 -13.21 13.14
CA TYR A 5 -9.19 -11.84 13.28
C TYR A 5 -9.96 -11.10 14.37
N ILE A 6 -9.24 -10.64 15.37
CA ILE A 6 -9.71 -9.74 16.43
C ILE A 6 -8.65 -8.65 16.59
N ARG A 7 -9.02 -7.39 16.31
CA ARG A 7 -8.12 -6.23 16.32
C ARG A 7 -7.23 -6.19 17.58
N GLY A 8 -7.81 -6.29 18.76
CA GLY A 8 -7.05 -6.22 20.01
C GLY A 8 -6.07 -7.38 20.22
N ARG A 9 -6.29 -8.55 19.60
CA ARG A 9 -5.33 -9.66 19.62
C ARG A 9 -4.16 -9.38 18.68
N ALA A 10 -4.47 -8.90 17.45
CA ALA A 10 -3.44 -8.54 16.48
C ALA A 10 -2.49 -7.46 17.05
N ILE A 11 -3.03 -6.41 17.65
CA ILE A 11 -2.25 -5.36 18.30
C ILE A 11 -1.35 -5.94 19.40
N ARG A 12 -1.86 -6.79 20.28
CA ARG A 12 -1.03 -7.43 21.33
C ARG A 12 0.09 -8.31 20.78
N HIS A 13 -0.09 -8.90 19.58
CA HIS A 13 0.98 -9.62 18.90
C HIS A 13 2.05 -8.67 18.38
N LEU A 14 1.66 -7.56 17.76
CA LEU A 14 2.57 -6.52 17.29
C LEU A 14 3.36 -5.89 18.45
N ASP A 15 2.70 -5.55 19.56
CA ASP A 15 3.33 -4.99 20.77
C ASP A 15 4.39 -5.93 21.38
N LYS A 16 4.25 -7.24 21.15
CA LYS A 16 5.24 -8.25 21.56
C LYS A 16 6.35 -8.46 20.52
N GLY A 17 6.47 -7.60 19.49
CA GLY A 17 7.47 -7.69 18.44
C GLY A 17 7.26 -8.85 17.46
N ARG A 18 6.02 -9.36 17.34
CA ARG A 18 5.70 -10.46 16.44
C ARG A 18 5.28 -9.94 15.07
N VAL A 19 5.62 -10.70 14.04
CA VAL A 19 5.05 -10.50 12.70
C VAL A 19 3.67 -11.13 12.67
N VAL A 20 2.66 -10.37 12.20
CA VAL A 20 1.28 -10.84 12.07
C VAL A 20 0.93 -10.97 10.60
N ILE A 21 0.43 -12.14 10.20
CA ILE A 21 -0.02 -12.41 8.83
C ILE A 21 -1.55 -12.39 8.80
N PHE A 22 -2.13 -11.50 7.99
CA PHE A 22 -3.56 -11.41 7.75
C PHE A 22 -3.92 -12.17 6.48
N GLY A 23 -4.58 -13.31 6.62
CA GLY A 23 -5.07 -14.09 5.49
C GLY A 23 -6.52 -13.78 5.14
N CYS A 24 -6.96 -14.20 3.95
CA CYS A 24 -8.38 -14.22 3.51
C CYS A 24 -9.04 -12.84 3.31
N GLY A 25 -8.30 -11.76 3.20
CA GLY A 25 -8.85 -10.43 2.90
C GLY A 25 -9.78 -9.89 3.97
N THR A 26 -10.87 -9.23 3.57
CA THR A 26 -11.89 -8.69 4.49
C THR A 26 -12.96 -9.70 4.88
N GLY A 27 -13.14 -10.77 4.12
CA GLY A 27 -14.27 -11.69 4.22
C GLY A 27 -15.57 -11.13 3.65
N ASN A 28 -15.57 -9.92 3.09
CA ASN A 28 -16.73 -9.29 2.49
C ASN A 28 -16.68 -9.39 0.96
N PRO A 29 -17.82 -9.68 0.28
CA PRO A 29 -17.87 -9.65 -1.18
C PRO A 29 -17.61 -8.23 -1.70
N PHE A 30 -17.14 -8.14 -2.95
CA PHE A 30 -16.86 -6.87 -3.65
C PHE A 30 -15.75 -6.00 -3.03
N MET A 31 -14.99 -6.53 -2.06
CA MET A 31 -13.82 -5.86 -1.49
C MET A 31 -12.53 -6.44 -2.06
N SER A 32 -11.65 -5.57 -2.53
CA SER A 32 -10.36 -5.96 -3.08
C SER A 32 -9.33 -6.30 -2.00
N THR A 33 -8.21 -6.88 -2.40
CA THR A 33 -7.05 -7.08 -1.51
C THR A 33 -6.39 -5.76 -1.14
N ASP A 34 -6.44 -4.74 -2.00
CA ASP A 34 -5.95 -3.40 -1.70
C ASP A 34 -6.79 -2.76 -0.58
N THR A 35 -8.13 -2.88 -0.66
CA THR A 35 -9.03 -2.44 0.42
C THR A 35 -8.77 -3.20 1.72
N ALA A 36 -8.51 -4.51 1.65
CA ALA A 36 -8.18 -5.29 2.85
C ALA A 36 -6.88 -4.80 3.50
N ALA A 37 -5.83 -4.53 2.71
CA ALA A 37 -4.56 -4.01 3.20
C ALA A 37 -4.73 -2.63 3.86
N ALA A 38 -5.44 -1.71 3.20
CA ALA A 38 -5.72 -0.39 3.72
C ALA A 38 -6.51 -0.45 5.05
N LEU A 39 -7.56 -1.29 5.11
CA LEU A 39 -8.37 -1.46 6.32
C LEU A 39 -7.53 -1.99 7.48
N ARG A 40 -6.74 -3.05 7.27
CA ARG A 40 -5.87 -3.60 8.33
C ARG A 40 -4.81 -2.61 8.77
N ALA A 41 -4.21 -1.86 7.86
CA ALA A 41 -3.24 -0.83 8.19
C ALA A 41 -3.83 0.25 9.10
N VAL A 42 -5.01 0.77 8.76
CA VAL A 42 -5.71 1.78 9.57
C VAL A 42 -6.12 1.21 10.93
N GLU A 43 -6.68 0.00 10.98
CA GLU A 43 -7.08 -0.67 12.23
C GLU A 43 -5.89 -0.91 13.17
N MET A 44 -4.71 -1.23 12.62
CA MET A 44 -3.48 -1.46 13.39
C MET A 44 -2.73 -0.17 13.71
N ASN A 45 -3.15 0.96 13.13
CA ASN A 45 -2.47 2.24 13.26
C ASN A 45 -0.98 2.15 12.90
N VAL A 46 -0.68 1.55 11.76
CA VAL A 46 0.69 1.44 11.26
C VAL A 46 1.19 2.77 10.69
N ASP A 47 2.50 2.92 10.57
CA ASP A 47 3.12 4.16 10.07
C ASP A 47 3.04 4.28 8.54
N VAL A 48 3.05 3.15 7.81
CA VAL A 48 3.09 3.13 6.34
C VAL A 48 2.59 1.79 5.81
N ILE A 49 1.99 1.81 4.62
CA ILE A 49 1.70 0.61 3.83
C ILE A 49 2.82 0.42 2.80
N LEU A 50 3.48 -0.73 2.81
CA LEU A 50 4.45 -1.13 1.81
C LEU A 50 3.75 -1.97 0.74
N LEU A 51 3.43 -1.37 -0.41
CA LEU A 51 2.65 -1.97 -1.48
C LEU A 51 3.57 -2.52 -2.57
N ALA A 52 3.89 -3.81 -2.49
CA ALA A 52 4.73 -4.50 -3.45
C ALA A 52 3.92 -4.91 -4.69
N LYS A 53 4.31 -4.43 -5.86
CA LYS A 53 3.62 -4.62 -7.13
C LYS A 53 4.55 -5.25 -8.19
N LYS A 54 3.98 -5.70 -9.32
CA LYS A 54 4.77 -6.13 -10.48
C LYS A 54 5.47 -4.98 -11.18
N VAL A 55 4.87 -3.77 -11.12
CA VAL A 55 5.47 -2.52 -11.64
C VAL A 55 6.24 -1.86 -10.50
N ASP A 56 7.42 -1.32 -10.80
CA ASP A 56 8.36 -0.81 -9.81
C ASP A 56 7.98 0.54 -9.18
N ALA A 57 6.98 1.23 -9.74
CA ALA A 57 6.51 2.53 -9.29
C ALA A 57 5.15 2.89 -9.91
N VAL A 58 4.66 4.08 -9.61
CA VAL A 58 3.52 4.70 -10.30
C VAL A 58 4.03 5.53 -11.47
N TYR A 59 3.35 5.42 -12.61
CA TYR A 59 3.65 6.14 -13.85
C TYR A 59 2.44 6.96 -14.31
N ASP A 60 2.67 7.96 -15.14
CA ASP A 60 1.62 8.77 -15.79
C ASP A 60 0.84 8.00 -16.86
N SER A 61 1.42 6.92 -17.37
CA SER A 61 0.84 5.99 -18.33
C SER A 61 1.44 4.60 -18.15
N ASP A 62 0.85 3.57 -18.80
CA ASP A 62 1.39 2.21 -18.71
C ASP A 62 2.77 2.11 -19.38
N PRO A 63 3.85 1.84 -18.63
CA PRO A 63 5.21 1.76 -19.17
C PRO A 63 5.40 0.57 -20.13
N ASN A 64 4.52 -0.44 -20.10
CA ASN A 64 4.57 -1.55 -21.04
C ASN A 64 4.02 -1.17 -22.41
N VAL A 65 3.19 -0.14 -22.49
CA VAL A 65 2.56 0.35 -23.74
C VAL A 65 3.26 1.62 -24.21
N ASN A 66 3.63 2.51 -23.30
CA ASN A 66 4.29 3.78 -23.60
C ASN A 66 5.71 3.79 -23.03
N PRO A 67 6.75 3.65 -23.88
CA PRO A 67 8.16 3.71 -23.43
C PRO A 67 8.56 5.05 -22.82
N ASP A 68 7.83 6.14 -23.12
CA ASP A 68 8.09 7.48 -22.61
C ASP A 68 7.33 7.78 -21.31
N ALA A 69 6.69 6.76 -20.71
CA ALA A 69 5.96 6.89 -19.45
C ALA A 69 6.87 7.44 -18.34
N LYS A 70 6.40 8.50 -17.68
CA LYS A 70 7.17 9.18 -16.65
C LYS A 70 6.83 8.60 -15.27
N LYS A 71 7.88 8.20 -14.56
CA LYS A 71 7.79 7.70 -13.19
C LYS A 71 7.58 8.84 -12.20
N TYR A 72 6.65 8.67 -11.29
CA TYR A 72 6.49 9.54 -10.14
C TYR A 72 7.35 9.05 -8.97
N THR A 73 8.01 9.98 -8.28
CA THR A 73 8.68 9.71 -6.99
C THR A 73 7.74 9.94 -5.81
N ASN A 74 6.92 10.99 -5.91
CA ASN A 74 5.91 11.34 -4.92
C ASN A 74 4.58 11.65 -5.62
N LEU A 75 3.47 11.34 -4.97
CA LEU A 75 2.11 11.65 -5.42
C LEU A 75 1.22 11.97 -4.22
N SER A 76 0.23 12.83 -4.44
CA SER A 76 -0.86 12.99 -3.50
C SER A 76 -1.98 11.97 -3.76
N PHE A 77 -2.78 11.64 -2.74
CA PHE A 77 -3.99 10.84 -2.93
C PHE A 77 -4.97 11.51 -3.89
N SER A 78 -5.03 12.84 -3.89
CA SER A 78 -5.86 13.61 -4.82
C SER A 78 -5.41 13.43 -6.27
N ASP A 79 -4.11 13.38 -6.53
CA ASP A 79 -3.59 13.09 -7.87
C ASP A 79 -3.98 11.69 -8.34
N ILE A 80 -3.85 10.69 -7.46
CA ILE A 80 -4.21 9.30 -7.78
C ILE A 80 -5.69 9.22 -8.17
N LEU A 81 -6.57 9.80 -7.37
CA LEU A 81 -8.01 9.75 -7.59
C LEU A 81 -8.43 10.56 -8.83
N SER A 82 -7.91 11.79 -8.99
CA SER A 82 -8.29 12.68 -10.10
C SER A 82 -7.76 12.21 -11.45
N LYS A 83 -6.56 11.66 -11.48
CA LYS A 83 -5.91 11.15 -12.70
C LYS A 83 -6.18 9.67 -12.96
N ASN A 84 -6.95 9.02 -12.07
CA ASN A 84 -7.26 7.58 -12.13
C ASN A 84 -6.01 6.71 -12.32
N LEU A 85 -4.94 7.02 -11.59
CA LEU A 85 -3.69 6.27 -11.66
C LEU A 85 -3.88 4.89 -11.03
N GLY A 86 -3.46 3.85 -11.73
CA GLY A 86 -3.68 2.43 -11.37
C GLY A 86 -2.83 1.93 -10.19
N VAL A 87 -2.77 2.67 -9.10
CA VAL A 87 -2.01 2.31 -7.89
C VAL A 87 -2.74 1.26 -7.08
N MET A 88 -3.99 1.54 -6.76
CA MET A 88 -4.93 0.71 -6.02
C MET A 88 -6.35 1.11 -6.40
N ASP A 89 -7.34 0.35 -5.93
CA ASP A 89 -8.72 0.75 -6.16
C ASP A 89 -9.11 2.02 -5.38
N SER A 90 -10.14 2.71 -5.87
CA SER A 90 -10.58 4.00 -5.32
C SER A 90 -11.05 3.92 -3.86
N THR A 91 -11.60 2.79 -3.44
CA THR A 91 -12.03 2.55 -2.05
C THR A 91 -10.82 2.53 -1.12
N ALA A 92 -9.77 1.77 -1.48
CA ALA A 92 -8.52 1.71 -0.72
C ALA A 92 -7.82 3.08 -0.68
N ALA A 93 -7.74 3.78 -1.83
CA ALA A 93 -7.12 5.10 -1.91
C ALA A 93 -7.85 6.14 -1.06
N SER A 94 -9.20 6.13 -1.08
CA SER A 94 -10.00 7.03 -0.23
C SER A 94 -9.83 6.73 1.25
N LEU A 95 -9.82 5.45 1.64
CA LEU A 95 -9.60 5.05 3.03
C LEU A 95 -8.23 5.51 3.54
N CYS A 96 -7.19 5.35 2.74
CA CYS A 96 -5.84 5.80 3.10
C CYS A 96 -5.75 7.33 3.19
N ARG A 97 -6.36 8.05 2.24
CA ARG A 97 -6.43 9.53 2.26
C ARG A 97 -7.11 10.04 3.52
N ASP A 98 -8.30 9.51 3.83
CA ASP A 98 -9.13 10.00 4.93
C ASP A 98 -8.52 9.72 6.31
N ASN A 99 -7.59 8.77 6.38
CA ASN A 99 -6.83 8.42 7.59
C ASN A 99 -5.36 8.87 7.56
N ASN A 100 -4.95 9.66 6.57
CA ASN A 100 -3.56 10.09 6.37
C ASN A 100 -2.55 8.93 6.40
N MET A 101 -2.91 7.78 5.83
CA MET A 101 -2.10 6.58 5.80
C MET A 101 -1.17 6.59 4.58
N PRO A 102 0.14 6.82 4.73
CA PRO A 102 1.05 6.87 3.59
C PRO A 102 1.27 5.48 2.99
N ILE A 103 1.57 5.45 1.69
CA ILE A 103 1.80 4.22 0.94
C ILE A 103 3.10 4.36 0.16
N LEU A 104 3.99 3.38 0.27
CA LEU A 104 5.15 3.25 -0.61
C LEU A 104 4.87 2.14 -1.63
N VAL A 105 4.75 2.50 -2.90
CA VAL A 105 4.58 1.56 -4.03
C VAL A 105 5.92 1.22 -4.61
N PHE A 106 6.28 -0.06 -4.66
CA PHE A 106 7.58 -0.51 -5.20
C PHE A 106 7.47 -1.86 -5.90
N GLY A 107 8.49 -2.17 -6.72
CA GLY A 107 8.54 -3.41 -7.50
C GLY A 107 9.00 -4.61 -6.68
N LEU A 108 8.35 -5.77 -6.89
CA LEU A 108 8.69 -7.05 -6.28
C LEU A 108 9.53 -7.95 -7.20
N ASN A 109 9.94 -7.47 -8.37
CA ASN A 109 10.82 -8.20 -9.30
C ASN A 109 12.21 -8.49 -8.71
N ASP A 110 12.65 -7.69 -7.73
CA ASP A 110 13.82 -7.96 -6.91
C ASP A 110 13.38 -8.05 -5.44
N PRO A 111 13.51 -9.23 -4.78
CA PRO A 111 13.12 -9.41 -3.38
C PRO A 111 13.88 -8.50 -2.40
N GLU A 112 15.08 -8.04 -2.75
CA GLU A 112 15.86 -7.10 -1.93
C GLU A 112 15.15 -5.75 -1.79
N ASN A 113 14.25 -5.40 -2.70
CA ASN A 113 13.44 -4.20 -2.59
C ASN A 113 12.53 -4.18 -1.34
N ILE A 114 12.14 -5.33 -0.80
CA ILE A 114 11.40 -5.40 0.47
C ILE A 114 12.29 -4.89 1.61
N VAL A 115 13.54 -5.35 1.65
CA VAL A 115 14.52 -4.93 2.66
C VAL A 115 14.82 -3.43 2.54
N ARG A 116 14.99 -2.95 1.32
CA ARG A 116 15.24 -1.53 1.01
C ARG A 116 14.05 -0.66 1.42
N ALA A 117 12.82 -1.09 1.12
CA ALA A 117 11.61 -0.38 1.54
C ALA A 117 11.51 -0.26 3.07
N VAL A 118 11.77 -1.36 3.79
CA VAL A 118 11.74 -1.38 5.27
C VAL A 118 12.85 -0.50 5.87
N LYS A 119 14.02 -0.40 5.22
CA LYS A 119 15.12 0.48 5.64
C LYS A 119 14.88 1.95 5.32
N GLY A 120 13.84 2.29 4.56
CA GLY A 120 13.52 3.66 4.17
C GLY A 120 14.34 4.18 2.97
N ASP A 121 14.89 3.29 2.15
CA ASP A 121 15.55 3.68 0.91
C ASP A 121 14.57 4.38 -0.03
N LYS A 122 15.06 5.35 -0.80
CA LYS A 122 14.26 6.07 -1.81
C LYS A 122 14.04 5.18 -3.04
N ILE A 123 13.06 4.30 -2.96
CA ILE A 123 12.62 3.42 -4.06
C ILE A 123 11.15 3.65 -4.37
N GLY A 124 10.74 3.33 -5.60
CA GLY A 124 9.33 3.36 -5.98
C GLY A 124 8.69 4.75 -5.95
N THR A 125 7.44 4.82 -5.53
CA THR A 125 6.64 6.03 -5.42
C THR A 125 6.03 6.14 -4.04
N LEU A 126 6.29 7.24 -3.34
CA LEU A 126 5.63 7.56 -2.06
C LEU A 126 4.31 8.29 -2.34
N VAL A 127 3.23 7.79 -1.75
CA VAL A 127 1.90 8.43 -1.79
C VAL A 127 1.54 8.91 -0.39
N ASN A 128 1.23 10.19 -0.26
CA ASN A 128 0.81 10.79 1.00
C ASN A 128 -0.21 11.91 0.77
N ALA A 129 -0.61 12.62 1.82
CA ALA A 129 -1.60 13.70 1.71
C ALA A 129 -1.09 14.89 0.87
N GLU A 130 0.20 15.20 0.92
CA GLU A 130 0.79 16.42 0.35
C GLU A 130 1.45 16.20 -1.03
N GLY A 131 1.77 14.98 -1.41
CA GLY A 131 2.49 14.66 -2.64
C GLY A 131 3.97 15.12 -2.63
N LYS A 132 4.56 15.23 -1.43
CA LYS A 132 5.94 15.69 -1.24
C LYS A 132 6.80 14.61 -0.58
#